data_dbb0c48c49b97dff83e83dc96a4740d3
#
_entry.id   dbb0c48c49b97dff83e83dc96a4740d3
#
_cell.length_a   1.000
_cell.length_b   1.000
_cell.length_c   1.000
_cell.angle_alpha   90.00
_cell.angle_beta   90.00
_cell.angle_gamma   90.00
#
_symmetry.space_group_name_H-M   'P 1'
#
loop_
_entity.id
_entity.type
_entity.pdbx_description
1 polymer ?
#
loop_
_entity_poly.entity_id
_entity_poly.type
_entity_poly.pdbx_seq_one_letter_code
_entity_poly.pdbx_strand_id
1 'polypeptide(L)'
;MDWVLCRQEYLDSLLFLEGRGEALVITGCPLCWEPGVSGVYRCNDCLGGVLLCCKCTLTIHENLPLHNIQVWTGQMFEHASLRGLGLTVQLGHPAYQKCPVPVYASSSFIVIHMNRVHSIHVTFCGCSNAPHHCVQLLCWHWFLSMVLQPKSCATFEVLHQYQLLSLSSKISIHHFYDMLKC
;
A
#
# COMPACT_ATOMS: atom_id res chain seq x y z
N MET A 1 -18.35 17.48 26.44
CA MET A 1 -18.86 18.05 25.17
C MET A 1 -20.01 17.15 24.72
N ASP A 2 -21.19 17.73 24.53
CA ASP A 2 -22.35 16.92 24.17
C ASP A 2 -22.29 16.57 22.67
N TRP A 3 -22.07 15.29 22.37
CA TRP A 3 -21.97 14.78 21.00
C TRP A 3 -23.17 15.16 20.12
N VAL A 4 -24.36 15.20 20.72
CA VAL A 4 -25.61 15.51 20.00
C VAL A 4 -25.55 16.91 19.38
N LEU A 5 -24.93 17.88 20.05
CA LEU A 5 -24.83 19.26 19.56
C LEU A 5 -23.89 19.39 18.35
N CYS A 6 -22.86 18.52 18.25
CA CYS A 6 -21.85 18.56 17.18
C CYS A 6 -22.15 17.55 16.04
N ARG A 7 -23.24 16.78 16.14
CA ARG A 7 -23.54 15.68 15.20
C ARG A 7 -23.56 16.13 13.73
N GLN A 8 -24.18 17.28 13.45
CA GLN A 8 -24.28 17.78 12.07
C GLN A 8 -22.91 18.21 11.54
N GLU A 9 -22.12 18.90 12.33
CA GLU A 9 -20.75 19.30 11.97
C GLU A 9 -19.86 18.07 11.69
N TYR A 10 -19.97 17.03 12.50
CA TYR A 10 -19.23 15.77 12.29
C TYR A 10 -19.68 15.08 11.02
N LEU A 11 -20.99 15.01 10.76
CA LEU A 11 -21.52 14.40 9.53
C LEU A 11 -21.02 15.16 8.30
N ASP A 12 -21.09 16.49 8.29
CA ASP A 12 -20.64 17.33 7.19
C ASP A 12 -19.12 17.13 6.95
N SER A 13 -18.34 17.05 8.01
CA SER A 13 -16.90 16.77 7.95
C SER A 13 -16.60 15.38 7.39
N LEU A 14 -17.34 14.35 7.79
CA LEU A 14 -17.17 12.99 7.27
C LEU A 14 -17.55 12.92 5.77
N LEU A 15 -18.67 13.52 5.37
CA LEU A 15 -19.07 13.58 3.97
C LEU A 15 -18.08 14.35 3.10
N PHE A 16 -17.50 15.41 3.64
CA PHE A 16 -16.41 16.15 2.99
C PHE A 16 -15.18 15.27 2.77
N LEU A 17 -14.78 14.47 3.76
CA LEU A 17 -13.64 13.55 3.66
C LEU A 17 -13.93 12.33 2.76
N GLU A 18 -15.16 11.82 2.75
CA GLU A 18 -15.55 10.73 1.83
C GLU A 18 -15.58 11.20 0.38
N GLY A 19 -15.90 12.46 0.15
CA GLY A 19 -15.86 13.10 -1.17
C GLY A 19 -14.45 13.52 -1.57
N ARG A 20 -14.37 14.52 -2.45
CA ARG A 20 -13.10 15.08 -2.94
C ARG A 20 -12.43 16.04 -1.96
N GLY A 21 -13.10 16.42 -0.88
CA GLY A 21 -12.58 17.37 0.09
C GLY A 21 -12.12 18.67 -0.57
N GLU A 22 -10.93 19.13 -0.21
CA GLU A 22 -10.34 20.36 -0.76
C GLU A 22 -10.07 20.29 -2.28
N ALA A 23 -9.98 19.11 -2.86
CA ALA A 23 -9.76 18.94 -4.30
C ALA A 23 -10.97 19.30 -5.17
N LEU A 24 -12.10 19.68 -4.58
CA LEU A 24 -13.19 20.36 -5.29
C LEU A 24 -12.77 21.74 -5.82
N VAL A 25 -11.85 22.40 -5.10
CA VAL A 25 -11.32 23.73 -5.44
C VAL A 25 -10.00 23.64 -6.19
N ILE A 26 -9.13 22.70 -5.77
CA ILE A 26 -7.82 22.48 -6.38
C ILE A 26 -7.93 21.36 -7.43
N THR A 27 -8.05 21.73 -8.70
CA THR A 27 -8.22 20.77 -9.81
C THR A 27 -6.92 20.14 -10.27
N GLY A 28 -5.76 20.71 -9.95
CA GLY A 28 -4.44 20.21 -10.31
C GLY A 28 -3.84 19.24 -9.27
N CYS A 29 -2.70 18.65 -9.60
CA CYS A 29 -1.91 17.90 -8.61
C CYS A 29 -1.14 18.89 -7.72
N PRO A 30 -1.40 18.94 -6.41
CA PRO A 30 -0.79 19.93 -5.52
C PRO A 30 0.68 19.65 -5.21
N LEU A 31 1.24 18.54 -5.68
CA LEU A 31 2.64 18.21 -5.48
C LEU A 31 3.53 18.64 -6.64
N CYS A 32 3.14 18.34 -7.88
CA CYS A 32 3.96 18.71 -9.06
C CYS A 32 3.53 20.04 -9.69
N TRP A 33 2.31 20.48 -9.47
CA TRP A 33 1.73 21.70 -10.08
C TRP A 33 1.84 21.73 -11.60
N GLU A 34 1.95 20.55 -12.23
CA GLU A 34 2.10 20.46 -13.69
C GLU A 34 0.78 20.86 -14.37
N PRO A 35 0.81 21.81 -15.32
CA PRO A 35 -0.41 22.28 -15.98
C PRO A 35 -1.14 21.14 -16.70
N GLY A 36 -2.46 21.07 -16.52
CA GLY A 36 -3.30 20.04 -17.16
C GLY A 36 -3.26 18.66 -16.49
N VAL A 37 -2.46 18.48 -15.43
CA VAL A 37 -2.38 17.21 -14.69
C VAL A 37 -3.25 17.26 -13.44
N SER A 38 -4.33 16.49 -13.46
CA SER A 38 -5.28 16.41 -12.34
C SER A 38 -4.81 15.45 -11.26
N GLY A 39 -5.03 15.80 -10.00
CA GLY A 39 -4.95 14.90 -8.87
C GLY A 39 -6.21 14.05 -8.77
N VAL A 40 -6.08 12.74 -8.91
CA VAL A 40 -7.21 11.79 -8.87
C VAL A 40 -6.99 10.61 -7.93
N TYR A 41 -5.78 10.41 -7.46
CA TYR A 41 -5.43 9.31 -6.54
C TYR A 41 -5.29 9.83 -5.12
N ARG A 42 -5.93 9.14 -4.16
CA ARG A 42 -5.70 9.35 -2.72
C ARG A 42 -5.19 8.08 -2.06
N CYS A 43 -4.44 8.22 -0.98
CA CYS A 43 -4.02 7.13 -0.13
C CYS A 43 -4.83 7.15 1.17
N ASN A 44 -5.36 6.00 1.57
CA ASN A 44 -6.11 5.88 2.83
C ASN A 44 -5.17 5.72 4.05
N ASP A 45 -3.93 5.29 3.80
CA ASP A 45 -2.94 5.05 4.85
C ASP A 45 -2.01 6.26 5.07
N CYS A 46 -2.01 7.22 4.15
CA CYS A 46 -1.30 8.49 4.31
C CYS A 46 -2.18 9.55 4.98
N LEU A 47 -1.58 10.38 5.84
CA LEU A 47 -2.29 11.50 6.44
C LEU A 47 -2.59 12.59 5.40
N GLY A 48 -3.73 13.28 5.58
CA GLY A 48 -4.08 14.49 4.84
C GLY A 48 -4.97 14.30 3.61
N GLY A 49 -5.26 13.08 3.14
CA GLY A 49 -6.27 12.79 2.09
C GLY A 49 -6.07 13.54 0.76
N VAL A 50 -4.86 13.99 0.45
CA VAL A 50 -4.53 14.83 -0.71
C VAL A 50 -4.67 14.04 -2.00
N LEU A 51 -5.31 14.63 -3.03
CA LEU A 51 -5.41 14.01 -4.35
C LEU A 51 -4.17 14.30 -5.21
N LEU A 52 -3.48 13.25 -5.62
CA LEU A 52 -2.25 13.33 -6.40
C LEU A 52 -2.45 12.76 -7.81
N CYS A 53 -1.60 13.16 -8.75
CA CYS A 53 -1.49 12.50 -10.05
C CYS A 53 -0.76 11.16 -9.93
N CYS A 54 -0.87 10.31 -10.96
CA CYS A 54 -0.24 8.99 -11.00
C CYS A 54 1.27 9.05 -10.68
N LYS A 55 2.02 9.93 -11.32
CA LYS A 55 3.47 10.09 -11.12
C LYS A 55 3.82 10.45 -9.68
N CYS A 56 3.14 11.43 -9.11
CA CYS A 56 3.38 11.86 -7.72
C CYS A 56 2.97 10.78 -6.71
N THR A 57 1.87 10.06 -6.97
CA THR A 57 1.46 8.92 -6.15
C THR A 57 2.55 7.85 -6.12
N LEU A 58 3.09 7.47 -7.28
CA LEU A 58 4.18 6.50 -7.36
C LEU A 58 5.44 6.96 -6.63
N THR A 59 5.83 8.23 -6.80
CA THR A 59 7.02 8.80 -6.15
C THR A 59 6.93 8.76 -4.63
N ILE A 60 5.78 9.15 -4.06
CA ILE A 60 5.59 9.11 -2.60
C ILE A 60 5.57 7.67 -2.07
N HIS A 61 4.99 6.74 -2.85
CA HIS A 61 4.81 5.36 -2.41
C HIS A 61 5.93 4.41 -2.83
N GLU A 62 7.03 4.91 -3.36
CA GLU A 62 8.18 4.07 -3.77
C GLU A 62 8.65 3.15 -2.63
N ASN A 63 8.63 3.65 -1.39
CA ASN A 63 9.00 2.92 -0.17
C ASN A 63 7.80 2.49 0.68
N LEU A 64 6.57 2.67 0.18
CA LEU A 64 5.31 2.36 0.88
C LEU A 64 4.40 1.48 0.01
N PRO A 65 4.90 0.34 -0.50
CA PRO A 65 4.21 -0.43 -1.53
C PRO A 65 2.92 -1.13 -1.07
N LEU A 66 2.68 -1.18 0.24
CA LEU A 66 1.53 -1.84 0.87
C LEU A 66 0.45 -0.86 1.32
N HIS A 67 0.51 0.39 0.87
CA HIS A 67 -0.54 1.36 1.11
C HIS A 67 -1.75 1.13 0.20
N ASN A 68 -2.94 1.39 0.74
CA ASN A 68 -4.21 1.33 0.02
C ASN A 68 -4.48 2.65 -0.67
N ILE A 69 -4.56 2.63 -1.97
CA ILE A 69 -4.88 3.80 -2.78
C ILE A 69 -6.25 3.67 -3.43
N GLN A 70 -6.86 4.79 -3.69
CA GLN A 70 -8.13 4.92 -4.39
C GLN A 70 -7.99 5.92 -5.54
N VAL A 71 -8.78 5.73 -6.58
CA VAL A 71 -8.88 6.63 -7.72
C VAL A 71 -10.27 7.26 -7.80
N TRP A 72 -10.33 8.55 -8.05
CA TRP A 72 -11.58 9.25 -8.31
C TRP A 72 -12.07 8.99 -9.73
N THR A 73 -13.26 8.38 -9.90
CA THR A 73 -13.84 8.02 -11.20
C THR A 73 -14.67 9.14 -11.84
N GLY A 74 -14.84 10.26 -11.14
CA GLY A 74 -15.75 11.34 -11.52
C GLY A 74 -17.01 11.36 -10.65
N GLN A 75 -17.38 10.25 -10.03
CA GLN A 75 -18.55 10.11 -9.18
C GLN A 75 -18.20 9.62 -7.78
N MET A 76 -17.27 8.66 -7.64
CA MET A 76 -16.90 8.04 -6.38
C MET A 76 -15.44 7.63 -6.40
N PHE A 77 -14.91 7.31 -5.22
CA PHE A 77 -13.61 6.69 -5.10
C PHE A 77 -13.73 5.17 -5.27
N GLU A 78 -12.91 4.62 -6.14
CA GLU A 78 -12.77 3.19 -6.34
C GLU A 78 -11.38 2.73 -5.94
N HIS A 79 -11.28 1.45 -5.56
CA HIS A 79 -9.99 0.86 -5.22
C HIS A 79 -9.05 0.88 -6.42
N ALA A 80 -7.83 1.33 -6.19
CA ALA A 80 -6.72 1.25 -7.13
C ALA A 80 -5.53 0.54 -6.46
N SER A 81 -4.62 0.00 -7.25
CA SER A 81 -3.41 -0.64 -6.73
C SER A 81 -2.15 0.07 -7.23
N LEU A 82 -1.16 0.23 -6.35
CA LEU A 82 0.14 0.77 -6.73
C LEU A 82 0.81 -0.06 -7.82
N ARG A 83 0.60 -1.39 -7.79
CA ARG A 83 1.00 -2.29 -8.88
C ARG A 83 0.36 -1.90 -10.22
N GLY A 84 -0.94 -1.63 -10.23
CA GLY A 84 -1.68 -1.20 -11.43
C GLY A 84 -1.18 0.11 -11.99
N LEU A 85 -0.65 0.99 -11.13
CA LEU A 85 0.03 2.23 -11.52
C LEU A 85 1.47 2.02 -12.01
N GLY A 86 2.02 0.80 -11.88
CA GLY A 86 3.36 0.46 -12.34
C GLY A 86 4.43 0.43 -11.26
N LEU A 87 4.06 0.53 -9.96
CA LEU A 87 5.03 0.40 -8.88
C LEU A 87 5.68 -0.98 -8.89
N THR A 88 7.01 -0.99 -8.85
CA THR A 88 7.81 -2.21 -8.68
C THR A 88 8.71 -2.04 -7.47
N VAL A 89 8.61 -2.97 -6.53
CA VAL A 89 9.45 -3.01 -5.33
C VAL A 89 10.76 -3.70 -5.65
N GLN A 90 11.85 -3.00 -5.45
CA GLN A 90 13.19 -3.56 -5.65
C GLN A 90 13.78 -3.98 -4.30
N LEU A 91 14.18 -5.24 -4.19
CA LEU A 91 14.84 -5.79 -3.01
C LEU A 91 16.36 -5.87 -3.19
N GLY A 92 17.10 -6.00 -2.09
CA GLY A 92 18.54 -6.25 -2.08
C GLY A 92 19.43 -5.04 -2.32
N HIS A 93 18.86 -3.85 -2.46
CA HIS A 93 19.58 -2.56 -2.51
C HIS A 93 18.91 -1.53 -1.59
N PRO A 94 19.61 -0.47 -1.19
CA PRO A 94 18.99 0.68 -0.56
C PRO A 94 17.91 1.31 -1.44
N ALA A 95 16.91 1.92 -0.84
CA ALA A 95 15.71 2.43 -1.49
C ALA A 95 15.93 3.39 -2.67
N TYR A 96 17.07 4.09 -2.72
CA TYR A 96 17.42 5.07 -3.76
C TYR A 96 18.42 4.54 -4.78
N GLN A 97 18.80 3.25 -4.72
CA GLN A 97 19.74 2.64 -5.66
C GLN A 97 19.03 1.63 -6.54
N LYS A 98 19.12 1.79 -7.85
CA LYS A 98 18.60 0.81 -8.80
C LYS A 98 19.55 -0.35 -8.97
N CYS A 99 19.01 -1.58 -8.91
CA CYS A 99 19.78 -2.78 -9.17
C CYS A 99 20.21 -2.84 -10.65
N PRO A 100 21.49 -3.02 -10.96
CA PRO A 100 21.94 -3.19 -12.34
C PRO A 100 21.54 -4.55 -12.94
N VAL A 101 21.25 -5.55 -12.10
CA VAL A 101 20.88 -6.92 -12.51
C VAL A 101 19.60 -7.34 -11.76
N PRO A 102 18.43 -6.75 -12.11
CA PRO A 102 17.17 -7.11 -11.45
C PRO A 102 16.67 -8.49 -11.93
N VAL A 103 16.26 -9.33 -10.99
CA VAL A 103 15.60 -10.62 -11.26
C VAL A 103 14.15 -10.48 -10.88
N TYR A 104 13.25 -10.60 -11.86
CA TYR A 104 11.82 -10.46 -11.62
C TYR A 104 11.27 -11.66 -10.84
N ALA A 105 10.49 -11.37 -9.82
CA ALA A 105 9.69 -12.38 -9.12
C ALA A 105 8.52 -12.87 -10.00
N SER A 106 7.69 -13.76 -9.47
CA SER A 106 6.42 -14.15 -10.11
C SER A 106 5.61 -12.89 -10.48
N SER A 107 4.95 -12.91 -11.64
CA SER A 107 4.07 -11.83 -12.10
C SER A 107 2.98 -11.45 -11.10
N SER A 108 2.70 -12.31 -10.13
CA SER A 108 1.64 -12.18 -9.11
C SER A 108 2.24 -12.47 -7.74
N PHE A 109 3.16 -11.62 -7.26
CA PHE A 109 3.73 -11.76 -5.94
C PHE A 109 2.74 -11.23 -4.89
N ILE A 110 2.40 -12.06 -3.90
CA ILE A 110 1.40 -11.75 -2.88
C ILE A 110 2.08 -11.39 -1.56
N VAL A 111 1.70 -10.28 -0.97
CA VAL A 111 2.11 -9.86 0.37
C VAL A 111 0.88 -9.76 1.27
N ILE A 112 0.87 -10.55 2.35
CA ILE A 112 -0.14 -10.47 3.39
C ILE A 112 0.31 -9.42 4.40
N HIS A 113 -0.46 -8.35 4.53
CA HIS A 113 -0.18 -7.24 5.43
C HIS A 113 -1.39 -6.97 6.35
N MET A 114 -1.20 -6.21 7.40
CA MET A 114 -2.23 -5.95 8.43
C MET A 114 -3.47 -5.23 7.88
N ASN A 115 -3.34 -4.47 6.81
CA ASN A 115 -4.43 -3.73 6.19
C ASN A 115 -5.12 -4.49 5.05
N ARG A 116 -4.42 -5.44 4.40
CA ARG A 116 -4.95 -6.17 3.22
C ARG A 116 -4.01 -7.26 2.72
N VAL A 117 -4.52 -8.09 1.79
CA VAL A 117 -3.71 -8.96 0.91
C VAL A 117 -3.37 -8.18 -0.36
N HIS A 118 -2.09 -7.88 -0.55
CA HIS A 118 -1.59 -7.09 -1.68
C HIS A 118 -1.02 -7.98 -2.77
N SER A 119 -1.30 -7.66 -4.03
CA SER A 119 -0.57 -8.18 -5.18
C SER A 119 0.37 -7.09 -5.69
N ILE A 120 1.66 -7.36 -5.73
CA ILE A 120 2.70 -6.38 -6.07
C ILE A 120 3.67 -6.90 -7.12
N HIS A 121 4.37 -6.00 -7.80
CA HIS A 121 5.54 -6.35 -8.60
C HIS A 121 6.79 -6.27 -7.72
N VAL A 122 7.58 -7.34 -7.72
CA VAL A 122 8.83 -7.45 -6.96
C VAL A 122 9.97 -7.79 -7.88
N THR A 123 11.11 -7.17 -7.66
CA THR A 123 12.40 -7.55 -8.25
C THR A 123 13.41 -7.84 -7.15
N PHE A 124 14.13 -8.93 -7.31
CA PHE A 124 15.26 -9.30 -6.47
C PHE A 124 16.56 -8.77 -7.07
N CYS A 125 17.54 -8.55 -6.23
CA CYS A 125 18.90 -8.29 -6.69
C CYS A 125 19.55 -9.59 -7.17
N GLY A 126 20.05 -9.58 -8.41
CA GLY A 126 20.82 -10.67 -9.01
C GLY A 126 22.32 -10.36 -9.15
N CYS A 127 22.85 -9.35 -8.44
CA CYS A 127 24.28 -9.05 -8.45
C CYS A 127 25.10 -10.22 -7.91
N SER A 128 26.37 -10.33 -8.31
CA SER A 128 27.26 -11.45 -7.93
C SER A 128 27.38 -11.67 -6.41
N ASN A 129 27.28 -10.62 -5.61
CA ASN A 129 27.34 -10.68 -4.15
C ASN A 129 25.98 -10.56 -3.48
N ALA A 130 24.87 -10.67 -4.25
CA ALA A 130 23.54 -10.57 -3.68
C ALA A 130 23.24 -11.77 -2.76
N PRO A 131 22.61 -11.54 -1.60
CA PRO A 131 22.14 -12.63 -0.78
C PRO A 131 20.98 -13.35 -1.47
N HIS A 132 20.71 -14.60 -1.05
CA HIS A 132 19.59 -15.37 -1.58
C HIS A 132 18.26 -14.61 -1.44
N HIS A 133 17.34 -14.82 -2.37
CA HIS A 133 16.02 -14.12 -2.42
C HIS A 133 15.26 -14.12 -1.08
N CYS A 134 15.35 -15.23 -0.34
CA CYS A 134 14.75 -15.33 1.00
C CYS A 134 15.32 -14.30 1.98
N VAL A 135 16.63 -14.11 1.96
CA VAL A 135 17.30 -13.13 2.83
C VAL A 135 16.90 -11.71 2.43
N GLN A 136 16.79 -11.45 1.14
CA GLN A 136 16.33 -10.14 0.64
C GLN A 136 14.91 -9.81 1.14
N LEU A 137 14.00 -10.79 1.17
CA LEU A 137 12.65 -10.62 1.74
C LEU A 137 12.70 -10.37 3.26
N LEU A 138 13.49 -11.17 3.99
CA LEU A 138 13.62 -11.01 5.44
C LEU A 138 14.20 -9.64 5.84
N CYS A 139 15.12 -9.08 5.04
CA CYS A 139 15.63 -7.72 5.25
C CYS A 139 14.53 -6.64 5.12
N TRP A 140 13.45 -6.94 4.42
CA TRP A 140 12.26 -6.08 4.33
C TRP A 140 11.18 -6.44 5.35
N HIS A 141 11.51 -7.27 6.34
CA HIS A 141 10.58 -7.79 7.35
C HIS A 141 9.41 -8.56 6.72
N TRP A 142 9.66 -9.26 5.61
CA TRP A 142 8.71 -10.10 4.92
C TRP A 142 9.08 -11.57 5.10
N PHE A 143 8.24 -12.30 5.84
CA PHE A 143 8.42 -13.73 6.08
C PHE A 143 7.86 -14.53 4.90
N LEU A 144 8.69 -15.32 4.28
CA LEU A 144 8.40 -16.06 3.06
C LEU A 144 7.52 -17.29 3.31
N SER A 145 6.65 -17.63 2.36
CA SER A 145 5.83 -18.84 2.40
C SER A 145 6.60 -20.09 1.96
N MET A 146 7.63 -19.94 1.12
CA MET A 146 8.48 -21.04 0.64
C MET A 146 9.88 -20.52 0.30
N VAL A 147 10.88 -21.42 0.47
CA VAL A 147 12.30 -21.04 0.41
C VAL A 147 12.82 -20.95 -1.03
N LEU A 148 12.50 -21.92 -1.91
CA LEU A 148 13.16 -22.02 -3.21
C LEU A 148 12.67 -20.96 -4.22
N GLN A 149 11.37 -20.75 -4.32
CA GLN A 149 10.77 -19.78 -5.23
C GLN A 149 9.62 -19.06 -4.53
N PRO A 150 9.92 -18.05 -3.70
CA PRO A 150 8.88 -17.35 -2.96
C PRO A 150 7.91 -16.63 -3.93
N LYS A 151 6.64 -16.99 -3.87
CA LYS A 151 5.54 -16.36 -4.62
C LYS A 151 4.66 -15.51 -3.72
N SER A 152 4.80 -15.70 -2.41
CA SER A 152 4.07 -14.95 -1.39
C SER A 152 4.88 -14.84 -0.11
N CYS A 153 4.56 -13.82 0.68
CA CYS A 153 5.11 -13.59 2.00
C CYS A 153 4.07 -12.94 2.91
N ALA A 154 4.35 -12.91 4.20
CA ALA A 154 3.61 -12.15 5.20
C ALA A 154 4.55 -11.14 5.85
N THR A 155 4.08 -9.92 6.12
CA THR A 155 4.90 -8.96 6.87
C THR A 155 5.05 -9.41 8.32
N PHE A 156 6.15 -9.06 8.98
CA PHE A 156 6.32 -9.37 10.40
C PHE A 156 5.24 -8.72 11.26
N GLU A 157 4.73 -7.57 10.84
CA GLU A 157 3.63 -6.87 11.51
C GLU A 157 2.35 -7.68 11.54
N VAL A 158 1.92 -8.24 10.39
CA VAL A 158 0.71 -9.08 10.34
C VAL A 158 0.86 -10.36 11.12
N LEU A 159 2.06 -10.96 11.13
CA LEU A 159 2.35 -12.14 11.94
C LEU A 159 2.27 -11.82 13.43
N HIS A 160 2.82 -10.69 13.86
CA HIS A 160 2.74 -10.23 15.24
C HIS A 160 1.31 -9.92 15.65
N GLN A 161 0.53 -9.23 14.80
CA GLN A 161 -0.88 -8.95 15.05
C GLN A 161 -1.69 -10.24 15.20
N TYR A 162 -1.48 -11.21 14.30
CA TYR A 162 -2.14 -12.52 14.41
C TYR A 162 -1.78 -13.22 15.71
N GLN A 163 -0.51 -13.21 16.11
CA GLN A 163 -0.06 -13.80 17.37
C GLN A 163 -0.80 -13.18 18.57
N LEU A 164 -0.88 -11.87 18.65
CA LEU A 164 -1.59 -11.17 19.73
C LEU A 164 -3.09 -11.53 19.76
N LEU A 165 -3.75 -11.51 18.59
CA LEU A 165 -5.16 -11.84 18.48
C LEU A 165 -5.44 -13.31 18.78
N SER A 166 -4.59 -14.23 18.37
CA SER A 166 -4.75 -15.66 18.66
C SER A 166 -4.63 -15.96 20.15
N LEU A 167 -3.77 -15.24 20.87
CA LEU A 167 -3.58 -15.38 22.32
C LEU A 167 -4.73 -14.73 23.10
N SER A 168 -5.20 -13.55 22.69
CA SER A 168 -6.21 -12.77 23.41
C SER A 168 -7.64 -13.20 23.11
N SER A 169 -7.96 -13.48 21.85
CA SER A 169 -9.33 -13.74 21.37
C SER A 169 -9.53 -15.13 20.78
N LYS A 170 -8.49 -15.97 20.74
CA LYS A 170 -8.51 -17.33 20.15
C LYS A 170 -9.00 -17.34 18.69
N ILE A 171 -8.76 -16.26 17.94
CA ILE A 171 -9.13 -16.19 16.53
C ILE A 171 -8.40 -17.27 15.73
N SER A 172 -9.11 -17.98 14.85
CA SER A 172 -8.47 -18.93 13.94
C SER A 172 -7.74 -18.20 12.81
N ILE A 173 -6.70 -18.81 12.28
CA ILE A 173 -5.96 -18.25 11.13
C ILE A 173 -6.85 -18.05 9.90
N HIS A 174 -7.84 -18.92 9.72
CA HIS A 174 -8.80 -18.83 8.62
C HIS A 174 -9.64 -17.55 8.72
N HIS A 175 -10.26 -17.29 9.88
CA HIS A 175 -11.04 -16.07 10.09
C HIS A 175 -10.19 -14.80 9.99
N PHE A 176 -8.97 -14.84 10.52
CA PHE A 176 -8.04 -13.72 10.40
C PHE A 176 -7.68 -13.43 8.94
N TYR A 177 -7.38 -14.47 8.15
CA TYR A 177 -7.05 -14.32 6.73
C TYR A 177 -8.25 -13.85 5.91
N ASP A 178 -9.46 -14.33 6.19
CA ASP A 178 -10.67 -13.88 5.49
C ASP A 178 -10.96 -12.40 5.76
N MET A 179 -10.71 -11.92 6.97
CA MET A 179 -10.81 -10.49 7.29
C MET A 179 -9.87 -9.63 6.42
N LEU A 180 -8.66 -10.10 6.12
CA LEU A 180 -7.69 -9.38 5.31
C LEU A 180 -8.03 -9.37 3.80
N LYS A 181 -8.96 -10.18 3.34
CA LYS A 181 -9.42 -10.21 1.95
C LYS A 181 -10.49 -9.16 1.64
N CYS A 182 -11.17 -8.65 2.67
CA CYS A 182 -12.21 -7.63 2.53
C CYS A 182 -11.57 -6.26 2.34
#